data_e5ba5fe8aeda7370cc300f456340de74
#
_entry.id   e5ba5fe8aeda7370cc300f456340de74
#
_cell.length_a   1.000
_cell.length_b   1.000
_cell.length_c   1.000
_cell.angle_alpha   90.00
_cell.angle_beta   90.00
_cell.angle_gamma   90.00
#
_symmetry.space_group_name_H-M   'P 1'
#
loop_
_entity.id
_entity.type
_entity.pdbx_description
1 polymer ?
#
loop_
_entity_poly.entity_id
_entity_poly.type
_entity_poly.pdbx_seq_one_letter_code
_entity_poly.pdbx_strand_id
1 'polypeptide(L)'
;EVSVTGDGQESSVAGACSEEDGCLSTGFTVASDGFSFANWQGEGNLDVDSMITLFGRSDVCAEGSGEECELLPAAQQWLTQANSSLSSGRCEGFAVLSQSLFDGVYALSELDATAQVTADLRRENIEVVRALDTVWATQLIPEVQQAAASTRSLSPLSVAQIVADAVANGERVTIGMYGEDGTGHSVTPVEVTEYNGTVTISIYDNNYPGAPQSITISGDEWTYAPVDVLGNELAPATSGGAGSLDVVS
;
A
#
# COMPACT_ATOMS: atom_id res chain seq x y z
N GLU A 1 -42.02 10.84 -39.72
CA GLU A 1 -40.71 10.13 -39.61
C GLU A 1 -39.72 11.10 -38.98
N VAL A 2 -39.44 10.96 -37.73
CA VAL A 2 -38.37 11.67 -37.04
C VAL A 2 -37.34 10.62 -36.65
N SER A 3 -36.20 10.65 -37.37
CA SER A 3 -35.07 9.82 -37.08
C SER A 3 -34.26 10.46 -35.91
N VAL A 4 -34.21 9.84 -34.76
CA VAL A 4 -33.34 10.18 -33.63
C VAL A 4 -32.11 9.29 -33.74
N THR A 5 -31.00 9.86 -34.20
CA THR A 5 -29.68 9.24 -34.07
C THR A 5 -29.18 9.53 -32.68
N GLY A 6 -29.26 8.55 -31.78
CA GLY A 6 -28.60 8.59 -30.50
C GLY A 6 -27.13 8.23 -30.69
N ASP A 7 -26.22 9.18 -30.47
CA ASP A 7 -24.80 8.90 -30.27
C ASP A 7 -24.64 8.13 -28.96
N GLY A 8 -24.51 6.81 -29.09
CA GLY A 8 -24.11 5.95 -28.01
C GLY A 8 -22.63 6.19 -27.70
N GLN A 9 -22.36 6.93 -26.64
CA GLN A 9 -21.06 6.94 -26.00
C GLN A 9 -20.89 5.57 -25.34
N GLU A 10 -20.19 4.67 -26.04
CA GLU A 10 -19.76 3.42 -25.43
C GLU A 10 -18.81 3.77 -24.29
N SER A 11 -19.30 3.55 -23.08
CA SER A 11 -18.46 3.45 -21.88
C SER A 11 -17.51 2.28 -22.13
N SER A 12 -16.24 2.60 -22.44
CA SER A 12 -15.20 1.59 -22.56
C SER A 12 -15.03 0.94 -21.19
N VAL A 13 -15.58 -0.25 -21.03
CA VAL A 13 -15.13 -1.19 -19.99
C VAL A 13 -13.63 -1.36 -20.24
N ALA A 14 -12.80 -0.96 -19.30
CA ALA A 14 -11.36 -1.17 -19.37
C ALA A 14 -11.13 -2.65 -19.72
N GLY A 15 -10.52 -2.92 -20.88
CA GLY A 15 -10.19 -4.28 -21.29
C GLY A 15 -9.25 -4.88 -20.26
N ALA A 16 -9.40 -6.18 -20.00
CA ALA A 16 -8.48 -6.90 -19.12
C ALA A 16 -7.04 -6.67 -19.58
N CYS A 17 -6.14 -6.40 -18.64
CA CYS A 17 -4.71 -6.25 -18.89
C CYS A 17 -4.17 -7.47 -19.65
N SER A 18 -3.47 -7.28 -20.75
CA SER A 18 -2.80 -8.34 -21.48
C SER A 18 -1.36 -7.96 -21.82
N GLU A 19 -0.45 -8.92 -21.76
CA GLU A 19 0.96 -8.70 -22.12
C GLU A 19 1.12 -8.30 -23.61
N GLU A 20 0.20 -8.72 -24.47
CA GLU A 20 0.21 -8.35 -25.91
C GLU A 20 -0.03 -6.84 -26.10
N ASP A 21 -0.71 -6.20 -25.15
CA ASP A 21 -0.98 -4.74 -25.16
C ASP A 21 0.08 -3.95 -24.38
N GLY A 22 1.16 -4.60 -23.89
CA GLY A 22 2.20 -3.96 -23.07
C GLY A 22 1.73 -3.64 -21.64
N CYS A 23 0.73 -4.36 -21.15
CA CYS A 23 0.23 -4.26 -19.80
C CYS A 23 0.85 -5.34 -18.91
N LEU A 24 1.38 -4.93 -17.75
CA LEU A 24 1.87 -5.83 -16.70
C LEU A 24 0.88 -5.81 -15.53
N SER A 25 0.53 -6.97 -14.98
CA SER A 25 -0.41 -7.06 -13.87
C SER A 25 0.09 -8.01 -12.79
N THR A 26 -0.13 -7.63 -11.53
CA THR A 26 0.08 -8.50 -10.37
C THR A 26 -1.00 -9.56 -10.21
N GLY A 27 -2.14 -9.39 -10.86
CA GLY A 27 -3.36 -10.16 -10.63
C GLY A 27 -4.15 -9.74 -9.39
N PHE A 28 -3.66 -8.78 -8.60
CA PHE A 28 -4.36 -8.23 -7.44
C PHE A 28 -5.64 -7.50 -7.88
N THR A 29 -6.75 -7.86 -7.25
CA THR A 29 -8.06 -7.25 -7.53
C THR A 29 -8.46 -6.35 -6.36
N VAL A 30 -8.53 -5.03 -6.59
CA VAL A 30 -8.82 -4.04 -5.55
C VAL A 30 -10.07 -4.38 -4.72
N ALA A 31 -11.12 -4.91 -5.37
CA ALA A 31 -12.40 -5.20 -4.73
C ALA A 31 -12.37 -6.42 -3.77
N SER A 32 -11.49 -7.40 -3.99
CA SER A 32 -11.38 -8.62 -3.15
C SER A 32 -10.14 -8.62 -2.28
N ASP A 33 -9.01 -8.16 -2.83
CA ASP A 33 -7.70 -8.29 -2.21
C ASP A 33 -7.28 -7.03 -1.44
N GLY A 34 -7.98 -5.90 -1.67
CA GLY A 34 -7.93 -4.70 -0.83
C GLY A 34 -8.86 -4.80 0.38
N PHE A 35 -8.55 -4.06 1.44
CA PHE A 35 -9.48 -3.90 2.57
C PHE A 35 -10.70 -3.08 2.15
N SER A 36 -11.87 -3.41 2.69
CA SER A 36 -13.14 -2.70 2.41
C SER A 36 -13.36 -1.44 3.26
N PHE A 37 -12.44 -1.15 4.17
CA PHE A 37 -12.47 0.04 5.01
C PHE A 37 -11.22 0.90 4.77
N ALA A 38 -11.38 2.23 4.92
CA ALA A 38 -10.32 3.18 4.66
C ALA A 38 -9.27 3.21 5.77
N ASN A 39 -8.05 3.61 5.40
CA ASN A 39 -7.00 4.02 6.33
C ASN A 39 -7.52 5.08 7.31
N TRP A 40 -7.02 5.06 8.53
CA TRP A 40 -7.45 5.97 9.60
C TRP A 40 -6.28 6.44 10.46
N GLN A 41 -6.47 7.58 11.12
CA GLN A 41 -5.57 8.13 12.12
C GLN A 41 -5.97 7.66 13.54
N GLY A 42 -5.02 7.61 14.45
CA GLY A 42 -5.23 7.25 15.86
C GLY A 42 -4.04 6.52 16.45
N GLU A 43 -4.04 6.35 17.77
CA GLU A 43 -2.97 5.64 18.48
C GLU A 43 -2.78 4.21 17.93
N GLY A 44 -1.54 3.73 17.94
CA GLY A 44 -1.18 2.38 17.54
C GLY A 44 -1.58 1.34 18.60
N ASN A 45 -1.70 0.10 18.15
CA ASN A 45 -2.00 -1.07 19.00
C ASN A 45 -0.86 -2.10 18.99
N LEU A 46 0.36 -1.64 18.70
CA LEU A 46 1.54 -2.48 18.84
C LEU A 46 1.71 -2.85 20.32
N ASP A 47 2.04 -4.11 20.57
CA ASP A 47 2.23 -4.68 21.90
C ASP A 47 3.53 -5.51 21.96
N VAL A 48 3.69 -6.26 23.03
CA VAL A 48 4.87 -7.13 23.22
C VAL A 48 4.96 -8.21 22.15
N ASP A 49 3.82 -8.77 21.72
CA ASP A 49 3.78 -9.80 20.69
C ASP A 49 4.18 -9.22 19.31
N SER A 50 3.77 -8.00 19.02
CA SER A 50 4.24 -7.25 17.84
C SER A 50 5.76 -7.07 17.86
N MET A 51 6.33 -6.72 19.02
CA MET A 51 7.78 -6.56 19.16
C MET A 51 8.52 -7.88 18.96
N ILE A 52 8.00 -8.98 19.51
CA ILE A 52 8.58 -10.32 19.33
C ILE A 52 8.51 -10.74 17.85
N THR A 53 7.41 -10.44 17.18
CA THR A 53 7.22 -10.74 15.75
C THR A 53 8.22 -9.99 14.89
N LEU A 54 8.45 -8.70 15.17
CA LEU A 54 9.33 -7.84 14.37
C LEU A 54 10.82 -8.13 14.58
N PHE A 55 11.24 -8.39 15.81
CA PHE A 55 12.66 -8.40 16.19
C PHE A 55 13.13 -9.71 16.83
N GLY A 56 12.21 -10.60 17.18
CA GLY A 56 12.53 -11.81 17.92
C GLY A 56 12.60 -11.59 19.44
N ARG A 57 12.20 -12.63 20.17
CA ARG A 57 12.12 -12.60 21.64
C ARG A 57 13.46 -12.29 22.33
N SER A 58 14.56 -12.85 21.80
CA SER A 58 15.91 -12.64 22.36
C SER A 58 16.36 -11.20 22.34
N ASP A 59 15.88 -10.42 21.39
CA ASP A 59 16.34 -9.05 21.16
C ASP A 59 15.47 -8.01 21.86
N VAL A 60 14.26 -8.38 22.26
CA VAL A 60 13.32 -7.44 22.89
C VAL A 60 12.98 -7.76 24.34
N CYS A 61 13.15 -9.01 24.81
CA CYS A 61 12.82 -9.41 26.17
C CYS A 61 14.07 -9.52 27.07
N ALA A 62 13.94 -9.13 28.32
CA ALA A 62 14.99 -9.30 29.34
C ALA A 62 15.28 -10.78 29.60
N GLU A 63 16.56 -11.12 29.82
CA GLU A 63 16.96 -12.48 30.19
C GLU A 63 16.26 -12.91 31.49
N GLY A 64 15.71 -14.12 31.51
CA GLY A 64 15.05 -14.68 32.69
C GLY A 64 13.60 -14.23 32.91
N SER A 65 13.00 -13.46 31.97
CA SER A 65 11.60 -13.02 32.06
C SER A 65 10.56 -14.16 31.89
N GLY A 66 11.02 -15.42 31.71
CA GLY A 66 10.14 -16.59 31.62
C GLY A 66 9.22 -16.57 30.39
N GLU A 67 8.00 -17.07 30.52
CA GLU A 67 6.99 -17.03 29.45
C GLU A 67 6.46 -15.61 29.23
N GLU A 68 6.35 -14.80 30.28
CA GLU A 68 6.01 -13.39 30.20
C GLU A 68 7.25 -12.57 29.80
N CYS A 69 7.19 -11.92 28.63
CA CYS A 69 8.28 -11.06 28.15
C CYS A 69 8.25 -9.73 28.91
N GLU A 70 9.29 -9.44 29.67
CA GLU A 70 9.58 -8.10 30.17
C GLU A 70 10.44 -7.39 29.12
N LEU A 71 9.89 -6.34 28.47
CA LEU A 71 10.62 -5.63 27.42
C LEU A 71 11.87 -4.94 27.97
N LEU A 72 12.95 -5.05 27.23
CA LEU A 72 14.14 -4.23 27.44
C LEU A 72 13.79 -2.74 27.34
N PRO A 73 14.46 -1.84 28.09
CA PRO A 73 14.16 -0.41 28.05
C PRO A 73 14.19 0.20 26.64
N ALA A 74 15.10 -0.23 25.79
CA ALA A 74 15.17 0.25 24.39
C ALA A 74 13.97 -0.23 23.57
N ALA A 75 13.55 -1.49 23.73
CA ALA A 75 12.38 -2.05 23.07
C ALA A 75 11.08 -1.33 23.53
N GLN A 76 10.96 -1.06 24.83
CA GLN A 76 9.83 -0.30 25.39
C GLN A 76 9.77 1.13 24.83
N GLN A 77 10.92 1.80 24.68
CA GLN A 77 10.98 3.13 24.10
C GLN A 77 10.59 3.10 22.63
N TRP A 78 11.10 2.14 21.86
CA TRP A 78 10.77 1.97 20.44
C TRP A 78 9.27 1.73 20.27
N LEU A 79 8.69 0.80 21.04
CA LEU A 79 7.26 0.51 21.04
C LEU A 79 6.40 1.76 21.28
N THR A 80 6.80 2.58 22.26
CA THR A 80 6.11 3.84 22.58
C THR A 80 6.16 4.82 21.41
N GLN A 81 7.33 4.97 20.79
CA GLN A 81 7.52 5.87 19.65
C GLN A 81 6.76 5.39 18.41
N ALA A 82 6.80 4.08 18.11
CA ALA A 82 6.09 3.49 17.00
C ALA A 82 4.57 3.67 17.13
N ASN A 83 4.00 3.39 18.31
CA ASN A 83 2.57 3.62 18.56
C ASN A 83 2.18 5.09 18.41
N SER A 84 3.03 6.01 18.84
CA SER A 84 2.80 7.46 18.65
C SER A 84 2.84 7.84 17.18
N SER A 85 3.73 7.27 16.39
CA SER A 85 3.88 7.55 14.95
C SER A 85 2.70 7.07 14.12
N LEU A 86 2.03 5.98 14.54
CA LEU A 86 0.78 5.47 13.94
C LEU A 86 -0.37 6.48 13.97
N SER A 87 -0.27 7.52 14.80
CA SER A 87 -1.27 8.60 14.87
C SER A 87 -1.46 9.34 13.54
N SER A 88 -0.48 9.30 12.63
CA SER A 88 -0.56 9.91 11.29
C SER A 88 -1.26 9.05 10.24
N GLY A 89 -1.50 7.77 10.51
CA GLY A 89 -2.14 6.82 9.61
C GLY A 89 -1.37 5.51 9.45
N ARG A 90 -1.98 4.55 8.78
CA ARG A 90 -1.52 3.16 8.63
C ARG A 90 -1.32 2.74 7.17
N CYS A 91 -1.18 3.69 6.25
CA CYS A 91 -1.17 3.43 4.82
C CYS A 91 -0.17 2.34 4.40
N GLU A 92 1.06 2.36 4.94
CA GLU A 92 2.06 1.31 4.68
C GLU A 92 1.58 -0.07 5.17
N GLY A 93 0.98 -0.15 6.35
CA GLY A 93 0.41 -1.39 6.87
C GLY A 93 -0.67 -1.97 5.95
N PHE A 94 -1.54 -1.12 5.42
CA PHE A 94 -2.55 -1.53 4.44
C PHE A 94 -1.91 -2.05 3.15
N ALA A 95 -0.94 -1.32 2.61
CA ALA A 95 -0.29 -1.67 1.36
C ALA A 95 0.46 -3.01 1.47
N VAL A 96 1.25 -3.20 2.52
CA VAL A 96 2.03 -4.42 2.74
C VAL A 96 1.15 -5.61 3.14
N LEU A 97 0.20 -5.42 4.07
CA LEU A 97 -0.63 -6.53 4.56
C LEU A 97 -1.57 -7.05 3.47
N SER A 98 -2.17 -6.17 2.64
CA SER A 98 -3.03 -6.61 1.55
C SER A 98 -2.28 -7.48 0.54
N GLN A 99 -1.04 -7.13 0.19
CA GLN A 99 -0.19 -7.95 -0.68
C GLN A 99 0.20 -9.28 0.00
N SER A 100 0.55 -9.24 1.30
CA SER A 100 0.93 -10.43 2.06
C SER A 100 -0.21 -11.43 2.17
N LEU A 101 -1.46 -10.96 2.30
CA LEU A 101 -2.67 -11.77 2.28
C LEU A 101 -2.94 -12.33 0.87
N PHE A 102 -2.84 -11.50 -0.17
CA PHE A 102 -3.02 -11.90 -1.57
C PHE A 102 -2.10 -13.05 -1.96
N ASP A 103 -0.84 -13.01 -1.55
CA ASP A 103 0.15 -14.02 -1.88
C ASP A 103 0.22 -15.18 -0.88
N GLY A 104 -0.63 -15.18 0.14
CA GLY A 104 -0.70 -16.24 1.15
C GLY A 104 0.52 -16.31 2.08
N VAL A 105 1.31 -15.23 2.17
CA VAL A 105 2.37 -15.10 3.18
C VAL A 105 1.75 -14.92 4.57
N TYR A 106 0.63 -14.19 4.62
CA TYR A 106 -0.22 -14.07 5.79
C TYR A 106 -1.52 -14.81 5.53
N ALA A 107 -1.97 -15.65 6.44
CA ALA A 107 -3.21 -16.39 6.23
C ALA A 107 -4.41 -15.58 6.74
N LEU A 108 -5.44 -15.42 5.90
CA LEU A 108 -6.72 -14.77 6.30
C LEU A 108 -7.30 -15.37 7.57
N SER A 109 -7.19 -16.69 7.74
CA SER A 109 -7.73 -17.40 8.90
C SER A 109 -7.03 -17.07 10.23
N GLU A 110 -5.84 -16.48 10.19
CA GLU A 110 -5.14 -15.97 11.38
C GLU A 110 -5.75 -14.67 11.88
N LEU A 111 -6.38 -13.92 10.98
CA LEU A 111 -7.04 -12.64 11.27
C LEU A 111 -8.54 -12.81 11.54
N ASP A 112 -9.21 -13.60 10.70
CA ASP A 112 -10.61 -13.94 10.84
C ASP A 112 -10.91 -15.29 10.16
N ALA A 113 -11.25 -16.30 10.96
CA ALA A 113 -11.54 -17.65 10.45
C ALA A 113 -12.76 -17.71 9.52
N THR A 114 -13.57 -16.67 9.43
CA THR A 114 -14.77 -16.60 8.58
C THR A 114 -14.55 -15.83 7.28
N ALA A 115 -13.47 -15.04 7.18
CA ALA A 115 -13.14 -14.28 5.99
C ALA A 115 -12.75 -15.20 4.82
N GLN A 116 -13.23 -14.89 3.64
CA GLN A 116 -12.90 -15.60 2.41
C GLN A 116 -11.93 -14.79 1.52
N VAL A 117 -11.97 -13.47 1.65
CA VAL A 117 -11.13 -12.50 0.94
C VAL A 117 -10.73 -11.37 1.89
N THR A 118 -9.71 -10.60 1.54
CA THR A 118 -9.24 -9.47 2.36
C THR A 118 -10.35 -8.44 2.63
N ALA A 119 -11.23 -8.22 1.65
CA ALA A 119 -12.36 -7.30 1.77
C ALA A 119 -13.40 -7.74 2.83
N ASP A 120 -13.41 -8.99 3.28
CA ASP A 120 -14.29 -9.47 4.36
C ASP A 120 -13.79 -9.06 5.75
N LEU A 121 -12.50 -8.76 5.89
CA LEU A 121 -11.92 -8.32 7.15
C LEU A 121 -12.57 -7.02 7.62
N ARG A 122 -12.62 -6.82 8.94
CA ARG A 122 -13.29 -5.68 9.57
C ARG A 122 -12.36 -4.90 10.48
N ARG A 123 -12.47 -3.58 10.46
CA ARG A 123 -11.71 -2.67 11.31
C ARG A 123 -11.95 -2.90 12.80
N GLU A 124 -13.12 -3.39 13.19
CA GLU A 124 -13.47 -3.69 14.57
C GLU A 124 -12.77 -4.94 15.12
N ASN A 125 -12.18 -5.76 14.24
CA ASN A 125 -11.41 -6.94 14.64
C ASN A 125 -10.01 -6.51 15.09
N ILE A 126 -9.69 -6.73 16.36
CA ILE A 126 -8.41 -6.32 16.97
C ILE A 126 -7.20 -7.05 16.36
N GLU A 127 -7.36 -8.29 15.88
CA GLU A 127 -6.27 -9.03 15.23
C GLU A 127 -5.92 -8.39 13.88
N VAL A 128 -6.92 -7.89 13.13
CA VAL A 128 -6.72 -7.12 11.88
C VAL A 128 -5.98 -5.82 12.17
N VAL A 129 -6.40 -5.08 13.20
CA VAL A 129 -5.76 -3.81 13.59
C VAL A 129 -4.32 -4.05 14.02
N ARG A 130 -4.07 -5.07 14.86
CA ARG A 130 -2.73 -5.42 15.32
C ARG A 130 -1.81 -5.84 14.17
N ALA A 131 -2.32 -6.64 13.22
CA ALA A 131 -1.56 -7.03 12.05
C ALA A 131 -1.19 -5.82 11.19
N LEU A 132 -2.15 -4.92 10.90
CA LEU A 132 -1.90 -3.67 10.19
C LEU A 132 -0.83 -2.82 10.87
N ASP A 133 -0.93 -2.64 12.19
CA ASP A 133 0.02 -1.84 12.96
C ASP A 133 1.41 -2.50 12.99
N THR A 134 1.48 -3.84 13.14
CA THR A 134 2.74 -4.59 13.14
C THR A 134 3.45 -4.49 11.79
N VAL A 135 2.72 -4.71 10.70
CA VAL A 135 3.27 -4.62 9.35
C VAL A 135 3.63 -3.17 9.00
N TRP A 136 2.81 -2.19 9.41
CA TRP A 136 3.15 -0.77 9.26
C TRP A 136 4.49 -0.42 9.92
N ALA A 137 4.79 -1.02 11.06
CA ALA A 137 5.98 -0.71 11.83
C ALA A 137 7.29 -1.17 11.13
N THR A 138 7.22 -2.06 10.13
CA THR A 138 8.40 -2.48 9.35
C THR A 138 9.08 -1.31 8.66
N GLN A 139 8.34 -0.27 8.24
CA GLN A 139 8.93 0.94 7.63
C GLN A 139 9.85 1.71 8.58
N LEU A 140 9.79 1.45 9.90
CA LEU A 140 10.68 2.06 10.90
C LEU A 140 12.01 1.31 11.04
N ILE A 141 12.15 0.14 10.41
CA ILE A 141 13.39 -0.66 10.41
C ILE A 141 14.43 0.03 9.52
N PRO A 142 15.68 0.20 10.00
CA PRO A 142 16.70 0.95 9.27
C PRO A 142 16.95 0.46 7.84
N GLU A 143 16.92 -0.85 7.61
CA GLU A 143 17.12 -1.46 6.29
C GLU A 143 16.00 -1.07 5.32
N VAL A 144 14.75 -1.05 5.77
CA VAL A 144 13.58 -0.63 5.00
C VAL A 144 13.66 0.86 4.68
N GLN A 145 14.02 1.69 5.66
CA GLN A 145 14.23 3.12 5.44
C GLN A 145 15.36 3.41 4.44
N GLN A 146 16.43 2.62 4.47
CA GLN A 146 17.52 2.75 3.51
C GLN A 146 17.10 2.33 2.10
N ALA A 147 16.30 1.27 1.97
CA ALA A 147 15.73 0.85 0.68
C ALA A 147 14.86 1.96 0.09
N ALA A 148 13.91 2.51 0.86
CA ALA A 148 13.08 3.64 0.45
C ALA A 148 13.92 4.86 0.04
N ALA A 149 14.91 5.24 0.84
CA ALA A 149 15.78 6.39 0.55
C ALA A 149 16.60 6.20 -0.74
N SER A 150 16.98 4.98 -1.08
CA SER A 150 17.76 4.68 -2.28
C SER A 150 16.95 4.93 -3.57
N THR A 151 15.67 4.61 -3.57
CA THR A 151 14.76 4.79 -4.71
C THR A 151 14.18 6.20 -4.76
N ARG A 152 13.96 6.85 -3.62
CA ARG A 152 13.42 8.22 -3.54
C ARG A 152 14.25 9.26 -4.29
N SER A 153 15.55 9.08 -4.42
CA SER A 153 16.41 10.03 -5.13
C SER A 153 16.32 9.92 -6.66
N LEU A 154 15.59 8.94 -7.18
CA LEU A 154 15.45 8.68 -8.61
C LEU A 154 14.39 9.58 -9.25
N SER A 155 14.40 9.64 -10.59
CA SER A 155 13.32 10.27 -11.34
C SER A 155 12.04 9.43 -11.27
N PRO A 156 10.84 10.03 -11.40
CA PRO A 156 9.58 9.29 -11.42
C PRO A 156 9.56 8.16 -12.48
N LEU A 157 10.15 8.40 -13.64
CA LEU A 157 10.24 7.38 -14.69
C LEU A 157 11.13 6.19 -14.26
N SER A 158 12.23 6.45 -13.55
CA SER A 158 13.08 5.37 -13.01
C SER A 158 12.37 4.57 -11.92
N VAL A 159 11.57 5.24 -11.08
CA VAL A 159 10.71 4.58 -10.08
C VAL A 159 9.66 3.71 -10.78
N ALA A 160 8.99 4.24 -11.83
CA ALA A 160 8.03 3.48 -12.62
C ALA A 160 8.64 2.21 -13.24
N GLN A 161 9.89 2.29 -13.73
CA GLN A 161 10.59 1.14 -14.28
C GLN A 161 10.85 0.07 -13.22
N ILE A 162 11.24 0.46 -12.00
CA ILE A 162 11.43 -0.48 -10.88
C ILE A 162 10.09 -1.17 -10.55
N VAL A 163 8.98 -0.43 -10.51
CA VAL A 163 7.65 -1.00 -10.29
C VAL A 163 7.27 -1.97 -11.41
N ALA A 164 7.51 -1.60 -12.68
CA ALA A 164 7.23 -2.46 -13.83
C ALA A 164 8.05 -3.76 -13.77
N ASP A 165 9.33 -3.66 -13.46
CA ASP A 165 10.22 -4.82 -13.33
C ASP A 165 9.77 -5.74 -12.17
N ALA A 166 9.39 -5.16 -11.03
CA ALA A 166 8.88 -5.91 -9.88
C ALA A 166 7.58 -6.65 -10.25
N VAL A 167 6.62 -5.97 -10.87
CA VAL A 167 5.34 -6.57 -11.32
C VAL A 167 5.61 -7.70 -12.33
N ALA A 168 6.49 -7.49 -13.29
CA ALA A 168 6.84 -8.50 -14.31
C ALA A 168 7.50 -9.75 -13.68
N ASN A 169 8.25 -9.59 -12.61
CA ASN A 169 8.92 -10.68 -11.89
C ASN A 169 8.06 -11.33 -10.80
N GLY A 170 6.84 -10.82 -10.55
CA GLY A 170 5.98 -11.27 -9.45
C GLY A 170 6.53 -10.87 -8.07
N GLU A 171 7.35 -9.82 -8.00
CA GLU A 171 7.87 -9.26 -6.77
C GLU A 171 6.88 -8.27 -6.16
N ARG A 172 6.82 -8.22 -4.83
CA ARG A 172 5.98 -7.26 -4.10
C ARG A 172 6.72 -5.99 -3.84
N VAL A 173 6.05 -4.89 -4.13
CA VAL A 173 6.56 -3.56 -3.81
C VAL A 173 5.42 -2.66 -3.35
N THR A 174 5.73 -1.68 -2.51
CA THR A 174 4.86 -0.54 -2.21
C THR A 174 5.41 0.71 -2.88
N ILE A 175 4.52 1.66 -3.18
CA ILE A 175 4.91 2.98 -3.71
C ILE A 175 4.60 4.02 -2.64
N GLY A 176 5.64 4.72 -2.17
CA GLY A 176 5.50 5.91 -1.34
C GLY A 176 5.36 7.16 -2.21
N MET A 177 4.34 7.95 -1.96
CA MET A 177 4.10 9.27 -2.57
C MET A 177 4.28 10.36 -1.52
N TYR A 178 5.03 11.42 -1.84
CA TYR A 178 5.35 12.49 -0.90
C TYR A 178 4.96 13.84 -1.46
N GLY A 179 4.08 14.53 -0.73
CA GLY A 179 3.69 15.89 -1.04
C GLY A 179 4.75 16.92 -0.65
N GLU A 180 4.66 18.11 -1.22
CA GLU A 180 5.55 19.25 -0.90
C GLU A 180 5.43 19.69 0.58
N ASP A 181 4.30 19.42 1.22
CA ASP A 181 4.03 19.69 2.63
C ASP A 181 4.65 18.67 3.60
N GLY A 182 5.36 17.66 3.06
CA GLY A 182 5.97 16.57 3.82
C GLY A 182 5.00 15.47 4.22
N THR A 183 3.76 15.47 3.74
CA THR A 183 2.85 14.34 3.89
C THR A 183 3.32 13.17 3.03
N GLY A 184 3.22 11.96 3.56
CA GLY A 184 3.54 10.72 2.86
C GLY A 184 2.30 9.81 2.79
N HIS A 185 2.17 9.09 1.69
CA HIS A 185 1.13 8.08 1.51
C HIS A 185 1.69 6.86 0.79
N SER A 186 1.31 5.67 1.23
CA SER A 186 1.76 4.41 0.64
C SER A 186 0.60 3.65 0.01
N VAL A 187 0.84 3.13 -1.19
CA VAL A 187 -0.14 2.44 -2.03
C VAL A 187 0.43 1.15 -2.63
N THR A 188 -0.45 0.27 -3.08
CA THR A 188 -0.09 -1.02 -3.69
C THR A 188 -0.23 -0.93 -5.22
N PRO A 189 0.83 -1.16 -6.00
CA PRO A 189 0.72 -1.25 -7.46
C PRO A 189 -0.03 -2.53 -7.86
N VAL A 190 -0.89 -2.38 -8.86
CA VAL A 190 -1.76 -3.46 -9.39
C VAL A 190 -1.43 -3.78 -10.83
N GLU A 191 -1.36 -2.76 -11.67
CA GLU A 191 -1.05 -2.87 -13.09
C GLU A 191 -0.12 -1.74 -13.53
N VAL A 192 0.71 -2.00 -14.54
CA VAL A 192 1.55 -0.99 -15.19
C VAL A 192 1.30 -1.04 -16.69
N THR A 193 1.00 0.11 -17.27
CA THR A 193 0.85 0.29 -18.72
C THR A 193 1.71 1.44 -19.19
N GLU A 194 2.25 1.31 -20.40
CA GLU A 194 2.97 2.39 -21.07
C GLU A 194 2.34 2.68 -22.43
N TYR A 195 2.00 3.93 -22.64
CA TYR A 195 1.49 4.39 -23.94
C TYR A 195 2.05 5.76 -24.30
N ASN A 196 2.70 5.85 -25.47
CA ASN A 196 3.28 7.10 -26.00
C ASN A 196 4.23 7.83 -25.01
N GLY A 197 5.02 7.10 -24.24
CA GLY A 197 5.97 7.65 -23.27
C GLY A 197 5.33 8.14 -21.96
N THR A 198 4.06 7.81 -21.74
CA THR A 198 3.36 8.00 -20.48
C THR A 198 3.18 6.64 -19.81
N VAL A 199 3.64 6.50 -18.58
CA VAL A 199 3.42 5.31 -17.76
C VAL A 199 2.24 5.56 -16.83
N THR A 200 1.30 4.63 -16.80
CA THR A 200 0.19 4.62 -15.85
C THR A 200 0.33 3.40 -14.94
N ILE A 201 0.37 3.64 -13.64
CA ILE A 201 0.38 2.59 -12.62
C ILE A 201 -1.00 2.58 -11.96
N SER A 202 -1.80 1.55 -12.22
CA SER A 202 -3.02 1.29 -11.47
C SER A 202 -2.65 0.84 -10.06
N ILE A 203 -3.34 1.36 -9.05
CA ILE A 203 -3.02 1.14 -7.64
C ILE A 203 -4.26 0.80 -6.82
N TYR A 204 -4.06 0.02 -5.76
CA TYR A 204 -4.95 0.00 -4.61
C TYR A 204 -4.53 1.13 -3.66
N ASP A 205 -5.41 2.13 -3.51
CA ASP A 205 -5.27 3.20 -2.53
C ASP A 205 -6.15 2.92 -1.31
N ASN A 206 -5.52 2.71 -0.18
CA ASN A 206 -6.20 2.40 1.07
C ASN A 206 -6.98 3.57 1.70
N ASN A 207 -6.82 4.79 1.20
CA ASN A 207 -7.69 5.92 1.56
C ASN A 207 -9.04 5.88 0.83
N TYR A 208 -9.10 5.20 -0.33
CA TYR A 208 -10.28 5.12 -1.19
C TYR A 208 -10.63 3.65 -1.52
N PRO A 209 -11.01 2.84 -0.52
CA PRO A 209 -11.25 1.42 -0.70
C PRO A 209 -12.35 1.15 -1.76
N GLY A 210 -12.13 0.09 -2.56
CA GLY A 210 -13.06 -0.35 -3.58
C GLY A 210 -13.07 0.47 -4.88
N ALA A 211 -12.35 1.59 -4.95
CA ALA A 211 -12.19 2.40 -6.15
C ALA A 211 -10.76 2.24 -6.70
N PRO A 212 -10.56 1.66 -7.91
CA PRO A 212 -9.25 1.64 -8.53
C PRO A 212 -8.75 3.07 -8.76
N GLN A 213 -7.50 3.31 -8.41
CA GLN A 213 -6.84 4.61 -8.60
C GLN A 213 -5.65 4.44 -9.56
N SER A 214 -5.04 5.55 -10.00
CA SER A 214 -3.84 5.48 -10.83
C SER A 214 -2.88 6.63 -10.59
N ILE A 215 -1.59 6.33 -10.68
CA ILE A 215 -0.51 7.31 -10.77
C ILE A 215 -0.13 7.39 -12.25
N THR A 216 -0.08 8.59 -12.80
CA THR A 216 0.37 8.84 -14.18
C THR A 216 1.74 9.52 -14.15
N ILE A 217 2.70 8.98 -14.91
CA ILE A 217 4.07 9.47 -14.99
C ILE A 217 4.37 9.88 -16.44
N SER A 218 4.78 11.12 -16.64
CA SER A 218 5.13 11.67 -17.94
C SER A 218 6.43 12.49 -17.80
N GLY A 219 7.50 12.03 -18.44
CA GLY A 219 8.82 12.63 -18.28
C GLY A 219 9.31 12.53 -16.83
N ASP A 220 9.65 13.68 -16.23
CA ASP A 220 10.19 13.78 -14.88
C ASP A 220 9.12 14.12 -13.82
N GLU A 221 7.84 14.07 -14.17
CA GLU A 221 6.73 14.41 -13.30
C GLU A 221 5.76 13.23 -13.15
N TRP A 222 5.16 13.11 -11.98
CA TRP A 222 4.03 12.23 -11.72
C TRP A 222 2.82 13.03 -11.24
N THR A 223 1.63 12.50 -11.50
CA THR A 223 0.36 13.03 -11.02
C THR A 223 -0.52 11.92 -10.47
N TYR A 224 -1.26 12.24 -9.42
CA TYR A 224 -2.26 11.40 -8.80
C TYR A 224 -3.51 12.24 -8.51
N ALA A 225 -4.65 11.83 -9.03
CA ALA A 225 -5.94 12.50 -8.85
C ALA A 225 -6.98 11.43 -8.47
N PRO A 226 -7.30 11.26 -7.17
CA PRO A 226 -8.22 10.22 -6.75
C PRO A 226 -9.65 10.51 -7.20
N VAL A 227 -10.31 9.47 -7.72
CA VAL A 227 -11.68 9.55 -8.25
C VAL A 227 -12.54 8.42 -7.67
N ASP A 228 -13.86 8.66 -7.59
CA ASP A 228 -14.80 7.59 -7.28
C ASP A 228 -15.05 6.69 -8.51
N VAL A 229 -15.86 5.65 -8.34
CA VAL A 229 -16.21 4.71 -9.42
C VAL A 229 -16.99 5.36 -10.58
N LEU A 230 -17.47 6.58 -10.42
CA LEU A 230 -18.15 7.38 -11.44
C LEU A 230 -17.22 8.42 -12.09
N GLY A 231 -15.97 8.52 -11.63
CA GLY A 231 -14.98 9.49 -12.10
C GLY A 231 -15.08 10.88 -11.44
N ASN A 232 -15.84 11.02 -10.35
CA ASN A 232 -15.87 12.27 -9.60
C ASN A 232 -14.62 12.40 -8.72
N GLU A 233 -14.08 13.60 -8.65
CA GLU A 233 -12.91 13.92 -7.82
C GLU A 233 -13.21 13.69 -6.33
N LEU A 234 -12.34 12.90 -5.65
CA LEU A 234 -12.43 12.61 -4.21
C LEU A 234 -11.55 13.54 -3.37
N ALA A 235 -10.43 13.98 -3.93
CA ALA A 235 -9.52 14.94 -3.33
C ALA A 235 -8.75 15.70 -4.43
N PRO A 236 -8.16 16.87 -4.13
CA PRO A 236 -7.31 17.59 -5.06
C PRO A 236 -6.18 16.72 -5.59
N ALA A 237 -5.85 16.91 -6.86
CA ALA A 237 -4.73 16.23 -7.48
C ALA A 237 -3.41 16.59 -6.78
N THR A 238 -2.56 15.59 -6.60
CA THR A 238 -1.20 15.72 -6.10
C THR A 238 -0.22 15.41 -7.22
N SER A 239 0.90 16.09 -7.26
CA SER A 239 1.96 15.86 -8.25
C SER A 239 3.32 16.08 -7.62
N GLY A 240 4.35 15.59 -8.30
CA GLY A 240 5.73 15.80 -7.88
C GLY A 240 6.72 15.34 -8.95
N GLY A 241 7.99 15.54 -8.64
CA GLY A 241 9.11 15.16 -9.47
C GLY A 241 10.08 14.23 -8.75
N ALA A 242 11.37 14.30 -9.10
CA ALA A 242 12.41 13.55 -8.43
C ALA A 242 12.42 13.86 -6.91
N GLY A 243 12.56 12.83 -6.09
CA GLY A 243 12.56 12.97 -4.62
C GLY A 243 11.18 12.83 -3.97
N SER A 244 10.12 12.65 -4.73
CA SER A 244 8.74 12.58 -4.21
C SER A 244 8.02 11.26 -4.45
N LEU A 245 8.71 10.27 -5.03
CA LEU A 245 8.28 8.87 -5.07
C LEU A 245 9.39 7.96 -4.55
N ASP A 246 9.03 6.88 -3.87
CA ASP A 246 9.92 5.75 -3.62
C ASP A 246 9.23 4.41 -3.84
N VAL A 247 10.04 3.35 -3.84
CA VAL A 247 9.58 1.96 -3.92
C VAL A 247 10.29 1.17 -2.82
N VAL A 248 9.54 0.35 -2.11
CA VAL A 248 10.03 -0.57 -1.09
C VAL A 248 9.54 -1.99 -1.44
N SER A 249 10.45 -2.96 -1.37
CA SER A 249 10.20 -4.40 -1.54
C SER A 249 10.33 -5.16 -0.24
#